data_1335f87a10144d333fb544776107d5eb
#
_entry.id   1335f87a10144d333fb544776107d5eb
#
_cell.length_a   1.000
_cell.length_b   1.000
_cell.length_c   1.000
_cell.angle_alpha   90.00
_cell.angle_beta   90.00
_cell.angle_gamma   90.00
#
_symmetry.space_group_name_H-M   'P 1'
#
loop_
_entity.id
_entity.type
_entity.pdbx_description
1 polymer ?
#
loop_
_entity_poly.entity_id
_entity_poly.type
_entity_poly.pdbx_seq_one_letter_code
_entity_poly.pdbx_strand_id
1 'polypeptide(L)'
;RIVVQSILGGTPFESFMIKEGVDATATEGMRDPYNVPMRLAVHHPKVNVPVLWWRSVGSTHTAFVMETLVDEIADATKQDPVAYRMKLMGDKHPRHKAALQLAVDKSGYGKKALPAGAQWGVAVHESFESVVAYVVEASVKDGKPVIHNVTAGVHCNLCINPLSVETQVQGSAV
;
A
#
# COMPACT_ATOMS: atom_id res chain seq x y z
N ARG A 1 -11.39 -12.01 2.10
CA ARG A 1 -10.80 -13.35 1.92
C ARG A 1 -9.61 -13.25 0.98
N ILE A 2 -8.47 -13.82 1.38
CA ILE A 2 -7.27 -13.94 0.55
C ILE A 2 -7.07 -15.40 0.16
N VAL A 3 -6.72 -15.64 -1.10
CA VAL A 3 -6.28 -16.91 -1.62
C VAL A 3 -4.87 -16.71 -2.14
N VAL A 4 -3.88 -17.25 -1.45
CA VAL A 4 -2.47 -17.07 -1.76
C VAL A 4 -1.69 -18.32 -1.37
N GLN A 5 -0.80 -18.80 -2.24
CA GLN A 5 0.05 -19.94 -1.93
C GLN A 5 1.04 -19.56 -0.81
N SER A 6 1.18 -20.43 0.20
CA SER A 6 2.20 -20.26 1.21
C SER A 6 3.59 -20.51 0.64
N ILE A 7 4.52 -19.62 0.94
CA ILE A 7 5.94 -19.79 0.61
C ILE A 7 6.62 -20.75 1.60
N LEU A 8 6.12 -20.77 2.84
CA LEU A 8 6.71 -21.57 3.93
C LEU A 8 6.16 -23.00 3.99
N GLY A 9 5.04 -23.27 3.33
CA GLY A 9 4.44 -24.61 3.29
C GLY A 9 5.37 -25.65 2.67
N GLY A 10 5.61 -26.75 3.39
CA GLY A 10 6.54 -27.79 2.99
C GLY A 10 8.02 -27.51 3.25
N THR A 11 8.35 -26.36 3.85
CA THR A 11 9.73 -26.01 4.25
C THR A 11 9.99 -26.38 5.72
N PRO A 12 11.28 -26.48 6.15
CA PRO A 12 11.62 -26.67 7.57
C PRO A 12 11.09 -25.57 8.49
N PHE A 13 10.73 -24.41 7.95
CA PHE A 13 10.22 -23.27 8.70
C PHE A 13 8.71 -23.33 8.98
N GLU A 14 7.98 -24.23 8.31
CA GLU A 14 6.53 -24.36 8.43
C GLU A 14 6.08 -24.51 9.88
N SER A 15 6.73 -25.38 10.65
CA SER A 15 6.31 -25.74 12.01
C SER A 15 6.31 -24.60 13.02
N PHE A 16 7.15 -23.58 12.82
CA PHE A 16 7.25 -22.44 13.75
C PHE A 16 6.78 -21.10 13.18
N MET A 17 6.68 -20.97 11.86
CA MET A 17 6.25 -19.72 11.22
C MET A 17 4.79 -19.75 10.75
N ILE A 18 4.23 -20.92 10.41
CA ILE A 18 2.82 -21.06 10.09
C ILE A 18 2.05 -21.36 11.38
N LYS A 19 1.17 -20.45 11.77
CA LYS A 19 0.31 -20.60 12.95
C LYS A 19 -1.14 -20.75 12.51
N GLU A 20 -1.82 -21.74 13.10
CA GLU A 20 -3.23 -22.04 12.80
C GLU A 20 -3.50 -22.19 11.29
N GLY A 21 -2.53 -22.70 10.54
CA GLY A 21 -2.61 -22.88 9.10
C GLY A 21 -2.47 -21.58 8.28
N VAL A 22 -2.03 -20.49 8.91
CA VAL A 22 -1.83 -19.20 8.23
C VAL A 22 -0.34 -18.86 8.16
N ASP A 23 0.13 -18.66 6.94
CA ASP A 23 1.43 -18.04 6.66
C ASP A 23 1.30 -16.51 6.84
N ALA A 24 1.80 -16.01 7.97
CA ALA A 24 1.70 -14.59 8.30
C ALA A 24 2.43 -13.69 7.30
N THR A 25 3.47 -14.21 6.65
CA THR A 25 4.20 -13.44 5.61
C THR A 25 3.34 -13.17 4.37
N ALA A 26 2.35 -14.01 4.11
CA ALA A 26 1.40 -13.83 3.01
C ALA A 26 0.29 -12.80 3.31
N THR A 27 0.14 -12.38 4.58
CA THR A 27 -0.91 -11.45 5.01
C THR A 27 -0.36 -10.19 5.67
N GLU A 28 0.94 -10.00 5.62
CA GLU A 28 1.62 -8.82 6.14
C GLU A 28 0.99 -7.53 5.57
N GLY A 29 0.80 -6.52 6.42
CA GLY A 29 0.22 -5.24 6.03
C GLY A 29 -1.30 -5.19 5.84
N MET A 30 -2.03 -6.32 6.00
CA MET A 30 -3.49 -6.34 5.81
C MET A 30 -4.29 -5.60 6.88
N ARG A 31 -3.74 -5.37 8.07
CA ARG A 31 -4.48 -4.78 9.20
C ARG A 31 -4.17 -3.32 9.44
N ASP A 32 -3.03 -2.86 9.01
CA ASP A 32 -2.56 -1.50 9.19
C ASP A 32 -2.66 -0.70 7.88
N PRO A 33 -2.82 0.62 7.93
CA PRO A 33 -2.96 1.49 9.10
C PRO A 33 -4.42 1.76 9.52
N TYR A 34 -5.41 1.09 8.94
CA TYR A 34 -6.81 1.46 9.07
C TYR A 34 -7.48 0.80 10.28
N ASN A 35 -8.02 1.63 11.16
CA ASN A 35 -8.72 1.19 12.36
C ASN A 35 -10.18 0.79 12.04
N VAL A 36 -10.33 -0.31 11.30
CA VAL A 36 -11.63 -0.87 10.92
C VAL A 36 -11.81 -2.28 11.50
N PRO A 37 -13.00 -2.68 11.93
CA PRO A 37 -13.29 -4.06 12.26
C PRO A 37 -13.05 -4.95 11.05
N MET A 38 -12.11 -5.88 11.14
CA MET A 38 -11.75 -6.75 10.01
C MET A 38 -11.76 -8.22 10.43
N ARG A 39 -12.41 -9.05 9.61
CA ARG A 39 -12.28 -10.50 9.65
C ARG A 39 -11.50 -10.94 8.41
N LEU A 40 -10.28 -11.42 8.62
CA LEU A 40 -9.43 -11.97 7.55
C LEU A 40 -9.59 -13.48 7.50
N ALA A 41 -9.96 -14.00 6.34
CA ALA A 41 -9.94 -15.43 6.03
C ALA A 41 -8.88 -15.69 4.97
N VAL A 42 -7.98 -16.63 5.25
CA VAL A 42 -6.86 -16.97 4.38
C VAL A 42 -7.01 -18.42 3.91
N HIS A 43 -6.69 -18.68 2.66
CA HIS A 43 -6.60 -20.00 2.10
C HIS A 43 -5.28 -20.14 1.34
N HIS A 44 -4.51 -21.16 1.69
CA HIS A 44 -3.25 -21.51 1.02
C HIS A 44 -3.48 -22.71 0.09
N PRO A 45 -3.74 -22.48 -1.21
CA PRO A 45 -3.87 -23.57 -2.15
C PRO A 45 -2.51 -24.26 -2.35
N LYS A 46 -2.53 -25.56 -2.52
CA LYS A 46 -1.35 -26.31 -2.97
C LYS A 46 -1.39 -26.36 -4.49
N VAL A 47 -0.51 -25.63 -5.13
CA VAL A 47 -0.36 -25.60 -6.59
C VAL A 47 1.08 -25.93 -6.96
N ASN A 48 1.27 -26.52 -8.13
CA ASN A 48 2.59 -26.94 -8.60
C ASN A 48 3.30 -25.79 -9.37
N VAL A 49 3.36 -24.62 -8.73
CA VAL A 49 4.06 -23.44 -9.23
C VAL A 49 5.06 -23.02 -8.16
N PRO A 50 6.35 -22.92 -8.47
CA PRO A 50 7.34 -22.41 -7.52
C PRO A 50 6.99 -20.98 -7.09
N VAL A 51 7.08 -20.72 -5.80
CA VAL A 51 6.84 -19.41 -5.22
C VAL A 51 8.02 -19.00 -4.35
N LEU A 52 8.28 -17.69 -4.32
CA LEU A 52 9.32 -17.10 -3.49
C LEU A 52 8.87 -15.68 -3.08
N TRP A 53 9.42 -15.16 -2.00
CA TRP A 53 9.17 -13.78 -1.61
C TRP A 53 9.72 -12.79 -2.64
N TRP A 54 8.90 -11.82 -2.98
CA TRP A 54 9.37 -10.59 -3.59
C TRP A 54 10.00 -9.70 -2.51
N ARG A 55 10.67 -8.61 -2.86
CA ARG A 55 11.32 -7.70 -1.87
C ARG A 55 10.37 -7.20 -0.78
N SER A 56 9.12 -6.94 -1.14
CA SER A 56 8.08 -6.42 -0.25
C SER A 56 7.24 -7.51 0.45
N VAL A 57 7.65 -8.77 0.37
CA VAL A 57 6.99 -9.92 1.04
C VAL A 57 5.47 -9.89 0.81
N GLY A 58 4.65 -10.00 1.85
CA GLY A 58 3.19 -9.92 1.75
C GLY A 58 2.67 -8.55 1.32
N SER A 59 3.41 -7.49 1.64
CA SER A 59 3.06 -6.13 1.22
C SER A 59 3.00 -5.95 -0.30
N THR A 60 3.60 -6.87 -1.08
CA THR A 60 3.51 -6.87 -2.55
C THR A 60 2.06 -6.84 -3.05
N HIS A 61 1.19 -7.62 -2.45
CA HIS A 61 -0.22 -7.73 -2.85
C HIS A 61 -1.18 -7.10 -1.83
N THR A 62 -0.84 -7.10 -0.54
CA THR A 62 -1.74 -6.60 0.50
C THR A 62 -1.88 -5.08 0.46
N ALA A 63 -0.82 -4.35 0.13
CA ALA A 63 -0.88 -2.91 -0.09
C ALA A 63 -1.89 -2.56 -1.19
N PHE A 64 -1.78 -3.21 -2.34
CA PHE A 64 -2.72 -3.01 -3.44
C PHE A 64 -4.17 -3.33 -3.02
N VAL A 65 -4.39 -4.50 -2.41
CA VAL A 65 -5.73 -4.93 -1.99
C VAL A 65 -6.36 -3.96 -1.00
N MET A 66 -5.59 -3.49 -0.01
CA MET A 66 -6.13 -2.59 1.01
C MET A 66 -6.38 -1.19 0.47
N GLU A 67 -5.45 -0.67 -0.30
CA GLU A 67 -5.56 0.70 -0.82
C GLU A 67 -6.67 0.84 -1.87
N THR A 68 -6.82 -0.15 -2.76
CA THR A 68 -7.94 -0.18 -3.72
C THR A 68 -9.29 -0.37 -3.02
N LEU A 69 -9.37 -1.24 -2.00
CA LEU A 69 -10.60 -1.40 -1.23
C LEU A 69 -11.01 -0.11 -0.52
N VAL A 70 -10.06 0.62 0.06
CA VAL A 70 -10.33 1.90 0.72
C VAL A 70 -10.81 2.95 -0.28
N ASP A 71 -10.24 2.98 -1.49
CA ASP A 71 -10.69 3.87 -2.56
C ASP A 71 -12.12 3.52 -3.03
N GLU A 72 -12.41 2.24 -3.24
CA GLU A 72 -13.76 1.78 -3.63
C GLU A 72 -14.81 2.17 -2.57
N ILE A 73 -14.49 2.03 -1.28
CA ILE A 73 -15.40 2.43 -0.20
C ILE A 73 -15.55 3.96 -0.14
N ALA A 74 -14.47 4.71 -0.30
CA ALA A 74 -14.51 6.17 -0.33
C ALA A 74 -15.41 6.66 -1.48
N ASP A 75 -15.27 6.10 -2.68
CA ASP A 75 -16.12 6.43 -3.82
C ASP A 75 -17.58 6.04 -3.60
N ALA A 76 -17.85 4.82 -3.14
CA ALA A 76 -19.20 4.34 -2.85
C ALA A 76 -19.92 5.18 -1.79
N THR A 77 -19.16 5.74 -0.84
CA THR A 77 -19.67 6.60 0.23
C THR A 77 -19.55 8.10 -0.08
N LYS A 78 -19.09 8.47 -1.29
CA LYS A 78 -18.91 9.85 -1.76
C LYS A 78 -18.01 10.67 -0.84
N GLN A 79 -16.96 10.07 -0.32
CA GLN A 79 -15.97 10.71 0.52
C GLN A 79 -14.68 10.95 -0.28
N ASP A 80 -13.98 12.05 0.03
CA ASP A 80 -12.65 12.30 -0.50
C ASP A 80 -11.67 11.21 -0.04
N PRO A 81 -10.89 10.57 -0.94
CA PRO A 81 -10.02 9.45 -0.61
C PRO A 81 -8.96 9.79 0.46
N VAL A 82 -8.45 11.03 0.47
CA VAL A 82 -7.47 11.47 1.48
C VAL A 82 -8.16 11.66 2.83
N ALA A 83 -9.25 12.40 2.85
CA ALA A 83 -10.00 12.66 4.09
C ALA A 83 -10.51 11.35 4.72
N TYR A 84 -10.95 10.40 3.88
CA TYR A 84 -11.41 9.09 4.34
C TYR A 84 -10.26 8.30 4.99
N ARG A 85 -9.08 8.24 4.38
CA ARG A 85 -7.89 7.60 4.96
C ARG A 85 -7.49 8.24 6.29
N MET A 86 -7.42 9.57 6.34
CA MET A 86 -7.09 10.30 7.56
C MET A 86 -8.04 9.98 8.71
N LYS A 87 -9.34 9.85 8.42
CA LYS A 87 -10.36 9.45 9.39
C LYS A 87 -10.17 8.01 9.86
N LEU A 88 -9.91 7.06 8.96
CA LEU A 88 -9.74 5.65 9.30
C LEU A 88 -8.46 5.39 10.10
N MET A 89 -7.38 6.10 9.81
CA MET A 89 -6.14 6.01 10.58
C MET A 89 -6.28 6.53 12.02
N GLY A 90 -7.17 7.50 12.25
CA GLY A 90 -7.38 8.08 13.57
C GLY A 90 -6.09 8.64 14.18
N ASP A 91 -5.92 8.53 15.49
CA ASP A 91 -4.74 9.05 16.20
C ASP A 91 -3.65 8.00 16.42
N LYS A 92 -3.89 6.76 16.02
CA LYS A 92 -2.96 5.63 16.27
C LYS A 92 -1.82 5.53 15.26
N HIS A 93 -1.94 6.20 14.11
CA HIS A 93 -0.99 6.08 13.01
C HIS A 93 -0.40 7.45 12.58
N PRO A 94 0.29 8.17 13.47
CA PRO A 94 0.77 9.53 13.19
C PRO A 94 1.79 9.58 12.05
N ARG A 95 2.62 8.52 11.88
CA ARG A 95 3.62 8.44 10.81
C ARG A 95 2.96 8.31 9.44
N HIS A 96 1.93 7.48 9.31
CA HIS A 96 1.15 7.33 8.07
C HIS A 96 0.45 8.64 7.70
N LYS A 97 -0.20 9.28 8.69
CA LYS A 97 -0.84 10.58 8.49
C LYS A 97 0.17 11.65 8.04
N ALA A 98 1.34 11.70 8.66
CA ALA A 98 2.38 12.66 8.30
C ALA A 98 2.92 12.43 6.87
N ALA A 99 3.19 11.18 6.49
CA ALA A 99 3.63 10.84 5.15
C ALA A 99 2.56 11.16 4.10
N LEU A 100 1.31 10.82 4.35
CA LEU A 100 0.19 11.12 3.46
C LEU A 100 -0.03 12.63 3.34
N GLN A 101 -0.05 13.36 4.45
CA GLN A 101 -0.22 14.82 4.44
C GLN A 101 0.89 15.51 3.66
N LEU A 102 2.14 15.08 3.83
CA LEU A 102 3.29 15.61 3.09
C LEU A 102 3.11 15.41 1.58
N ALA A 103 2.72 14.21 1.15
CA ALA A 103 2.49 13.93 -0.27
C ALA A 103 1.34 14.77 -0.83
N VAL A 104 0.24 14.91 -0.09
CA VAL A 104 -0.91 15.75 -0.45
C VAL A 104 -0.51 17.22 -0.60
N ASP A 105 0.21 17.76 0.37
CA ASP A 105 0.62 19.17 0.34
C ASP A 105 1.59 19.48 -0.83
N LYS A 106 2.50 18.55 -1.11
CA LYS A 106 3.50 18.73 -2.17
C LYS A 106 2.97 18.48 -3.58
N SER A 107 1.97 17.61 -3.73
CA SER A 107 1.33 17.34 -5.03
C SER A 107 0.40 18.45 -5.49
N GLY A 108 -0.13 19.26 -4.57
CA GLY A 108 -1.22 20.19 -4.83
C GLY A 108 -2.57 19.51 -5.00
N TYR A 109 -2.75 18.33 -4.40
CA TYR A 109 -4.00 17.55 -4.43
C TYR A 109 -5.23 18.41 -4.16
N GLY A 110 -6.23 18.29 -5.01
CA GLY A 110 -7.50 19.04 -4.90
C GLY A 110 -7.39 20.55 -5.13
N LYS A 111 -6.18 21.13 -5.31
CA LYS A 111 -5.96 22.56 -5.53
C LYS A 111 -5.42 22.87 -6.92
N LYS A 112 -4.63 21.96 -7.48
CA LYS A 112 -4.02 22.10 -8.80
C LYS A 112 -4.99 21.59 -9.87
N ALA A 113 -5.10 22.29 -10.98
CA ALA A 113 -5.80 21.82 -12.16
C ALA A 113 -5.05 20.62 -12.78
N LEU A 114 -5.75 19.55 -13.02
CA LEU A 114 -5.20 18.38 -13.69
C LEU A 114 -5.26 18.51 -15.21
N PRO A 115 -4.39 17.81 -15.96
CA PRO A 115 -4.56 17.62 -17.40
C PRO A 115 -5.96 17.05 -17.73
N ALA A 116 -6.45 17.33 -18.92
CA ALA A 116 -7.77 16.84 -19.35
C ALA A 116 -7.84 15.31 -19.26
N GLY A 117 -8.87 14.80 -18.59
CA GLY A 117 -9.09 13.37 -18.37
C GLY A 117 -8.23 12.72 -17.32
N ALA A 118 -7.35 13.48 -16.65
CA ALA A 118 -6.56 12.97 -15.53
C ALA A 118 -7.35 12.99 -14.21
N GLN A 119 -6.99 12.06 -13.34
CA GLN A 119 -7.55 11.88 -12.00
C GLN A 119 -6.41 11.75 -10.97
N TRP A 120 -6.73 11.95 -9.71
CA TRP A 120 -5.85 11.68 -8.60
C TRP A 120 -5.96 10.23 -8.14
N GLY A 121 -4.81 9.60 -7.89
CA GLY A 121 -4.72 8.35 -7.14
C GLY A 121 -3.94 8.58 -5.85
N VAL A 122 -4.33 7.90 -4.77
CA VAL A 122 -3.72 8.06 -3.45
C VAL A 122 -3.52 6.70 -2.81
N ALA A 123 -2.35 6.46 -2.24
CA ALA A 123 -2.07 5.27 -1.45
C ALA A 123 -1.10 5.57 -0.30
N VAL A 124 -1.21 4.83 0.79
CA VAL A 124 -0.25 4.89 1.90
C VAL A 124 -0.04 3.49 2.49
N HIS A 125 1.20 3.09 2.66
CA HIS A 125 1.52 1.77 3.19
C HIS A 125 2.79 1.79 4.03
N GLU A 126 2.86 0.89 5.02
CA GLU A 126 4.06 0.64 5.81
C GLU A 126 4.59 -0.75 5.52
N SER A 127 5.90 -0.85 5.27
CA SER A 127 6.63 -2.10 5.18
C SER A 127 8.02 -1.91 5.78
N PHE A 128 8.48 -2.90 6.56
CA PHE A 128 9.78 -2.83 7.22
C PHE A 128 10.01 -1.50 7.97
N GLU A 129 9.01 -1.06 8.72
CA GLU A 129 9.01 0.17 9.54
C GLU A 129 9.20 1.48 8.76
N SER A 130 9.10 1.44 7.44
CA SER A 130 9.09 2.63 6.60
C SER A 130 7.70 2.84 6.01
N VAL A 131 7.18 4.05 6.18
CA VAL A 131 5.89 4.46 5.62
C VAL A 131 6.14 5.26 4.36
N VAL A 132 5.45 4.91 3.28
CA VAL A 132 5.45 5.66 2.04
C VAL A 132 4.01 5.96 1.63
N ALA A 133 3.75 7.21 1.30
CA ALA A 133 2.51 7.64 0.69
C ALA A 133 2.78 8.16 -0.72
N TYR A 134 1.92 7.80 -1.66
CA TYR A 134 1.95 8.32 -3.02
C TYR A 134 0.68 9.11 -3.33
N VAL A 135 0.87 10.23 -4.03
CA VAL A 135 -0.19 10.94 -4.75
C VAL A 135 0.19 10.95 -6.22
N VAL A 136 -0.66 10.39 -7.05
CA VAL A 136 -0.39 10.16 -8.47
C VAL A 136 -1.40 10.95 -9.32
N GLU A 137 -0.92 11.60 -10.36
CA GLU A 137 -1.73 12.20 -11.42
C GLU A 137 -1.70 11.24 -12.62
N ALA A 138 -2.83 10.67 -12.97
CA ALA A 138 -2.90 9.69 -14.04
C ALA A 138 -4.15 9.87 -14.91
N SER A 139 -4.05 9.49 -16.17
CA SER A 139 -5.18 9.36 -17.10
C SER A 139 -5.14 8.04 -17.83
N VAL A 140 -6.20 7.75 -18.57
CA VAL A 140 -6.23 6.60 -19.48
C VAL A 140 -6.28 7.12 -20.91
N LYS A 141 -5.36 6.67 -21.77
CA LYS A 141 -5.32 6.95 -23.19
C LYS A 141 -5.22 5.64 -23.96
N ASP A 142 -6.15 5.43 -24.87
CA ASP A 142 -6.23 4.21 -25.69
C ASP A 142 -6.19 2.90 -24.87
N GLY A 143 -6.91 2.91 -23.73
CA GLY A 143 -6.97 1.78 -22.78
C GLY A 143 -5.70 1.55 -21.96
N LYS A 144 -4.71 2.44 -22.03
CA LYS A 144 -3.45 2.36 -21.28
C LYS A 144 -3.35 3.48 -20.24
N PRO A 145 -2.83 3.20 -19.05
CA PRO A 145 -2.55 4.24 -18.07
C PRO A 145 -1.43 5.15 -18.54
N VAL A 146 -1.60 6.44 -18.32
CA VAL A 146 -0.59 7.49 -18.55
C VAL A 146 -0.37 8.20 -17.24
N ILE A 147 0.83 8.10 -16.70
CA ILE A 147 1.24 8.77 -15.46
C ILE A 147 1.79 10.15 -15.83
N HIS A 148 1.20 11.19 -15.25
CA HIS A 148 1.62 12.58 -15.47
C HIS A 148 2.58 13.06 -14.39
N ASN A 149 2.33 12.67 -13.14
CA ASN A 149 3.18 13.02 -12.01
C ASN A 149 3.01 12.02 -10.87
N VAL A 150 4.07 11.82 -10.10
CA VAL A 150 4.09 11.02 -8.87
C VAL A 150 4.74 11.84 -7.77
N THR A 151 4.02 12.04 -6.68
CA THR A 151 4.55 12.72 -5.49
C THR A 151 4.59 11.73 -4.34
N ALA A 152 5.75 11.56 -3.72
CA ALA A 152 5.93 10.66 -2.59
C ALA A 152 6.18 11.42 -1.29
N GLY A 153 5.52 10.97 -0.22
CA GLY A 153 5.84 11.34 1.17
C GLY A 153 6.40 10.14 1.90
N VAL A 154 7.56 10.28 2.52
CA VAL A 154 8.28 9.17 3.16
C VAL A 154 8.55 9.45 4.63
N HIS A 155 8.33 8.46 5.48
CA HIS A 155 8.71 8.46 6.87
C HIS A 155 9.46 7.15 7.21
N CYS A 156 10.79 7.20 7.17
CA CYS A 156 11.67 6.06 7.43
C CYS A 156 12.38 6.16 8.80
N ASN A 157 11.76 6.82 9.79
CA ASN A 157 12.37 7.12 11.09
C ASN A 157 13.63 8.01 10.92
N LEU A 158 14.79 7.54 11.31
CA LEU A 158 16.04 8.27 11.15
C LEU A 158 16.59 8.07 9.73
N CYS A 159 16.61 9.14 8.95
CA CYS A 159 17.20 9.13 7.61
C CYS A 159 18.71 9.36 7.67
N ILE A 160 19.50 8.29 7.53
CA ILE A 160 20.96 8.37 7.55
C ILE A 160 21.51 8.98 6.25
N ASN A 161 20.96 8.56 5.11
CA ASN A 161 21.36 9.06 3.79
C ASN A 161 20.13 9.44 2.95
N PRO A 162 19.78 10.73 2.89
CA PRO A 162 18.61 11.20 2.12
C PRO A 162 18.65 10.84 0.65
N LEU A 163 19.83 10.91 0.00
CA LEU A 163 19.96 10.58 -1.42
C LEU A 163 19.69 9.11 -1.70
N SER A 164 20.09 8.21 -0.79
CA SER A 164 19.75 6.78 -0.93
C SER A 164 18.25 6.54 -0.80
N VAL A 165 17.58 7.22 0.14
CA VAL A 165 16.13 7.12 0.31
C VAL A 165 15.43 7.63 -0.96
N GLU A 166 15.82 8.79 -1.47
CA GLU A 166 15.27 9.37 -2.68
C GLU A 166 15.42 8.42 -3.88
N THR A 167 16.61 7.86 -4.08
CA THR A 167 16.88 6.90 -5.17
C THR A 167 16.00 5.65 -5.08
N GLN A 168 15.80 5.11 -3.86
CA GLN A 168 14.94 3.93 -3.66
C GLN A 168 13.48 4.25 -3.96
N VAL A 169 12.99 5.42 -3.52
CA VAL A 169 11.60 5.84 -3.74
C VAL A 169 11.35 6.11 -5.22
N GLN A 170 12.23 6.84 -5.91
CA GLN A 170 12.11 7.11 -7.33
C GLN A 170 12.17 5.82 -8.16
N GLY A 171 13.13 4.94 -7.87
CA GLY A 171 13.26 3.65 -8.56
C GLY A 171 12.12 2.67 -8.31
N SER A 172 11.34 2.87 -7.26
CA SER A 172 10.15 2.05 -6.96
C SER A 172 8.87 2.60 -7.62
N ALA A 173 8.90 3.84 -8.09
CA ALA A 173 7.74 4.48 -8.72
C ALA A 173 7.67 4.25 -10.24
N VAL A 174 8.69 3.67 -10.85
CA VAL A 174 8.83 3.46 -12.31
C VAL A 174 8.37 2.08 -12.74
#